data_ec827836a2a854f47d62a23ce3676421
#
_entry.id   ec827836a2a854f47d62a23ce3676421
#
_cell.length_a   1.000
_cell.length_b   1.000
_cell.length_c   1.000
_cell.angle_alpha   90.00
_cell.angle_beta   90.00
_cell.angle_gamma   90.00
#
_symmetry.space_group_name_H-M   'P 1'
#
loop_
_entity.id
_entity.type
_entity.pdbx_description
1 polymer ?
#
loop_
_entity_poly.entity_id
_entity_poly.type
_entity_poly.pdbx_seq_one_letter_code
_entity_poly.pdbx_strand_id
1 'polypeptide(L)'
;MYLAHGVRTLAGVALGVATVTIATVAAAATWTAPGTAAAPTVTIIPGIQHQQREPRTGPSTTAECEQAIGIACYDPAQIQRAYNLRTLYSRGITGKGATIVVIDPYGSPTIGRDLRTFDRAEGVPNPPSLRIIRPAGKVPAFNPNNANMVGWASETTLDVEYAHAIAPGARILLVETPGGGPWLFILAGTAGCAPDPGCGA
;
A
#
# COMPACT_ATOMS: atom_id res chain seq x y z
N MET A 1 -7.41 61.50 32.28
CA MET A 1 -8.58 62.37 32.42
C MET A 1 -9.70 61.53 33.02
N TYR A 2 -10.05 61.89 34.23
CA TYR A 2 -11.06 61.25 35.10
C TYR A 2 -12.45 61.22 34.50
N LEU A 3 -13.25 60.21 34.86
CA LEU A 3 -14.56 60.41 35.51
C LEU A 3 -15.16 59.05 35.95
N ALA A 4 -15.31 58.95 37.28
CA ALA A 4 -16.11 58.02 38.02
C ALA A 4 -17.60 58.51 38.02
N HIS A 5 -18.50 57.60 38.31
CA HIS A 5 -19.86 57.66 38.94
C HIS A 5 -20.65 56.41 38.50
N GLY A 6 -21.39 55.69 39.27
CA GLY A 6 -21.88 55.87 40.63
C GLY A 6 -22.68 54.62 41.01
N VAL A 7 -22.54 54.23 42.28
CA VAL A 7 -23.25 53.14 42.94
C VAL A 7 -24.76 53.45 43.02
N ARG A 8 -25.62 52.50 42.70
CA ARG A 8 -27.04 52.48 43.15
C ARG A 8 -27.34 51.11 43.72
N THR A 9 -27.45 51.11 45.05
CA THR A 9 -28.12 50.10 45.86
C THR A 9 -29.61 50.09 45.62
N LEU A 10 -30.21 48.93 45.36
CA LEU A 10 -31.64 48.71 45.49
C LEU A 10 -31.92 47.47 46.32
N ALA A 11 -32.87 47.68 47.21
CA ALA A 11 -33.27 46.85 48.32
C ALA A 11 -33.83 45.49 47.95
N GLY A 12 -33.68 44.55 48.91
CA GLY A 12 -34.08 43.16 48.83
C GLY A 12 -35.63 42.94 48.69
N VAL A 13 -35.89 41.84 48.03
CA VAL A 13 -37.14 41.08 48.09
C VAL A 13 -36.79 39.65 48.48
N ALA A 14 -37.22 39.25 49.66
CA ALA A 14 -37.09 37.83 50.10
C ALA A 14 -38.22 37.04 49.41
N LEU A 15 -37.86 36.15 48.50
CA LEU A 15 -38.78 35.14 48.00
C LEU A 15 -38.43 33.79 48.63
N GLY A 16 -39.48 33.21 49.27
CA GLY A 16 -39.36 31.91 49.91
C GLY A 16 -38.97 30.80 48.91
N VAL A 17 -37.99 30.04 49.29
CA VAL A 17 -37.54 28.85 48.56
C VAL A 17 -38.41 27.68 48.99
N ALA A 18 -39.34 27.25 48.11
CA ALA A 18 -39.99 25.95 48.23
C ALA A 18 -39.02 24.88 47.72
N THR A 19 -38.52 24.08 48.63
CA THR A 19 -37.66 22.90 48.25
C THR A 19 -38.54 21.80 47.68
N VAL A 20 -38.53 21.64 46.35
CA VAL A 20 -39.08 20.46 45.70
C VAL A 20 -38.01 19.38 45.69
N THR A 21 -38.20 18.37 46.52
CA THR A 21 -37.33 17.16 46.47
C THR A 21 -37.75 16.31 45.27
N ILE A 22 -36.97 16.38 44.19
CA ILE A 22 -37.09 15.46 43.06
C ILE A 22 -36.36 14.17 43.41
N ALA A 23 -37.12 13.09 43.67
CA ALA A 23 -36.55 11.77 43.80
C ALA A 23 -36.11 11.30 42.40
N THR A 24 -34.80 11.34 42.11
CA THR A 24 -34.21 10.73 40.93
C THR A 24 -34.17 9.24 41.08
N VAL A 25 -35.09 8.52 40.45
CA VAL A 25 -34.97 7.08 40.24
C VAL A 25 -33.90 6.87 39.18
N ALA A 26 -32.67 6.50 39.62
CA ALA A 26 -31.61 6.08 38.71
C ALA A 26 -31.96 4.69 38.17
N ALA A 27 -32.60 4.59 37.03
CA ALA A 27 -32.67 3.38 36.26
C ALA A 27 -31.28 3.08 35.69
N ALA A 28 -30.57 2.16 36.30
CA ALA A 28 -29.31 1.62 35.72
C ALA A 28 -29.68 0.87 34.44
N ALA A 29 -29.63 1.51 33.29
CA ALA A 29 -29.69 0.85 32.02
C ALA A 29 -28.33 0.11 31.84
N THR A 30 -28.34 -1.20 32.03
CA THR A 30 -27.21 -2.05 31.66
C THR A 30 -27.12 -2.06 30.14
N TRP A 31 -26.22 -1.25 29.61
CA TRP A 31 -25.82 -1.35 28.21
C TRP A 31 -25.06 -2.68 28.04
N THR A 32 -25.72 -3.70 27.54
CA THR A 32 -25.02 -4.83 26.92
C THR A 32 -24.42 -4.32 25.62
N ALA A 33 -23.10 -4.16 25.59
CA ALA A 33 -22.40 -3.85 24.36
C ALA A 33 -22.80 -4.91 23.30
N PRO A 34 -23.22 -4.49 22.09
CA PRO A 34 -23.45 -5.46 21.03
C PRO A 34 -22.16 -6.26 20.88
N GLY A 35 -22.28 -7.59 20.92
CA GLY A 35 -21.13 -8.48 20.75
C GLY A 35 -20.35 -8.00 19.55
N THR A 36 -19.05 -7.79 19.72
CA THR A 36 -18.12 -7.46 18.66
C THR A 36 -18.19 -8.59 17.62
N ALA A 37 -18.98 -8.40 16.58
CA ALA A 37 -18.92 -9.26 15.42
C ALA A 37 -17.45 -9.26 14.97
N ALA A 38 -16.83 -10.42 14.91
CA ALA A 38 -15.47 -10.54 14.41
C ALA A 38 -15.43 -9.88 13.04
N ALA A 39 -14.53 -8.91 12.87
CA ALA A 39 -14.36 -8.28 11.58
C ALA A 39 -14.07 -9.37 10.52
N PRO A 40 -14.68 -9.31 9.34
CA PRO A 40 -14.43 -10.31 8.31
C PRO A 40 -12.94 -10.35 8.01
N THR A 41 -12.36 -11.56 8.10
CA THR A 41 -10.96 -11.77 7.76
C THR A 41 -10.85 -11.74 6.24
N VAL A 42 -10.35 -10.62 5.71
CA VAL A 42 -10.00 -10.52 4.29
C VAL A 42 -8.63 -11.14 4.10
N THR A 43 -8.55 -12.17 3.28
CA THR A 43 -7.28 -12.77 2.85
C THR A 43 -7.07 -12.43 1.39
N ILE A 44 -5.94 -11.79 1.09
CA ILE A 44 -5.53 -11.52 -0.29
C ILE A 44 -4.68 -12.70 -0.75
N ILE A 45 -5.00 -13.21 -1.93
CA ILE A 45 -4.25 -14.26 -2.61
C ILE A 45 -3.56 -13.66 -3.85
N PRO A 46 -2.39 -14.20 -4.27
CA PRO A 46 -1.71 -13.71 -5.47
C PRO A 46 -2.59 -13.94 -6.71
N GLY A 47 -2.64 -12.94 -7.59
CA GLY A 47 -3.37 -13.04 -8.87
C GLY A 47 -2.68 -13.99 -9.85
N ILE A 48 -1.37 -14.17 -9.70
CA ILE A 48 -0.57 -15.05 -10.56
C ILE A 48 -0.56 -16.47 -10.00
N GLN A 49 -0.99 -17.41 -10.81
CA GLN A 49 -0.77 -18.84 -10.58
C GLN A 49 0.60 -19.21 -11.15
N HIS A 50 1.49 -19.74 -10.29
CA HIS A 50 2.82 -20.17 -10.76
C HIS A 50 2.67 -21.30 -11.78
N GLN A 51 3.05 -21.01 -13.02
CA GLN A 51 3.18 -22.04 -14.06
C GLN A 51 4.64 -22.40 -14.20
N GLN A 52 4.97 -23.67 -13.96
CA GLN A 52 6.30 -24.18 -14.25
C GLN A 52 6.58 -24.01 -15.75
N ARG A 53 7.61 -23.27 -16.06
CA ARG A 53 8.03 -23.01 -17.42
C ARG A 53 9.39 -23.62 -17.65
N GLU A 54 9.56 -24.24 -18.82
CA GLU A 54 10.88 -24.69 -19.27
C GLU A 54 11.85 -23.49 -19.30
N PRO A 55 13.14 -23.71 -18.94
CA PRO A 55 14.16 -22.67 -19.01
C PRO A 55 14.23 -22.11 -20.43
N ARG A 56 14.04 -20.81 -20.59
CA ARG A 56 14.14 -20.11 -21.87
C ARG A 56 15.29 -19.12 -21.85
N THR A 57 15.84 -18.87 -23.04
CA THR A 57 16.97 -17.96 -23.20
C THR A 57 16.59 -16.49 -23.32
N GLY A 58 15.27 -16.17 -23.30
CA GLY A 58 14.77 -14.80 -23.42
C GLY A 58 13.29 -14.67 -23.07
N PRO A 59 12.76 -13.42 -23.08
CA PRO A 59 11.33 -13.16 -22.88
C PRO A 59 10.50 -13.88 -23.93
N SER A 60 9.27 -14.28 -23.54
CA SER A 60 8.34 -14.90 -24.45
C SER A 60 7.58 -13.82 -25.23
N THR A 61 7.34 -14.10 -26.51
CA THR A 61 6.43 -13.30 -27.32
C THR A 61 4.97 -13.57 -26.94
N THR A 62 4.07 -12.63 -27.23
CA THR A 62 2.63 -12.81 -27.03
C THR A 62 2.12 -14.10 -27.67
N ALA A 63 2.50 -14.39 -28.91
CA ALA A 63 2.07 -15.59 -29.60
C ALA A 63 2.57 -16.88 -28.94
N GLU A 64 3.79 -16.89 -28.42
CA GLU A 64 4.32 -18.04 -27.67
C GLU A 64 3.59 -18.25 -26.35
N CYS A 65 3.17 -17.18 -25.67
CA CYS A 65 2.35 -17.29 -24.46
C CYS A 65 0.96 -17.86 -24.79
N GLU A 66 0.29 -17.34 -25.81
CA GLU A 66 -1.01 -17.81 -26.27
C GLU A 66 -0.95 -19.31 -26.63
N GLN A 67 0.09 -19.71 -27.37
CA GLN A 67 0.27 -21.12 -27.74
C GLN A 67 0.55 -22.01 -26.54
N ALA A 68 1.35 -21.54 -25.57
CA ALA A 68 1.80 -22.36 -24.45
C ALA A 68 0.78 -22.48 -23.32
N ILE A 69 0.03 -21.41 -23.05
CA ILE A 69 -0.84 -21.31 -21.87
C ILE A 69 -2.24 -20.72 -22.17
N GLY A 70 -2.55 -20.43 -23.44
CA GLY A 70 -3.84 -19.86 -23.85
C GLY A 70 -4.08 -18.41 -23.41
N ILE A 71 -3.06 -17.71 -22.89
CA ILE A 71 -3.17 -16.35 -22.37
C ILE A 71 -2.07 -15.51 -23.00
N ALA A 72 -2.44 -14.31 -23.51
CA ALA A 72 -1.50 -13.33 -24.02
C ALA A 72 -0.59 -12.82 -22.89
N CYS A 73 0.70 -12.71 -23.15
CA CYS A 73 1.63 -11.93 -22.34
C CYS A 73 2.13 -10.72 -23.14
N TYR A 74 2.51 -9.67 -22.44
CA TYR A 74 2.94 -8.42 -23.05
C TYR A 74 4.29 -8.02 -22.47
N ASP A 75 5.22 -7.63 -23.35
CA ASP A 75 6.49 -7.06 -22.94
C ASP A 75 6.33 -5.58 -22.53
N PRO A 76 7.30 -5.00 -21.81
CA PRO A 76 7.27 -3.60 -21.42
C PRO A 76 7.07 -2.64 -22.59
N ALA A 77 7.69 -2.91 -23.74
CA ALA A 77 7.58 -2.04 -24.91
C ALA A 77 6.17 -2.06 -25.53
N GLN A 78 5.48 -3.20 -25.45
CA GLN A 78 4.07 -3.30 -25.85
C GLN A 78 3.17 -2.48 -24.92
N ILE A 79 3.35 -2.60 -23.61
CA ILE A 79 2.60 -1.82 -22.61
C ILE A 79 2.89 -0.32 -22.78
N GLN A 80 4.15 0.08 -22.92
CA GLN A 80 4.53 1.47 -23.13
C GLN A 80 3.90 2.06 -24.42
N ARG A 81 3.80 1.26 -25.47
CA ARG A 81 3.12 1.68 -26.73
C ARG A 81 1.60 1.81 -26.52
N ALA A 82 0.98 0.82 -25.85
CA ALA A 82 -0.47 0.83 -25.62
C ALA A 82 -0.93 2.07 -24.84
N TYR A 83 -0.10 2.54 -23.90
CA TYR A 83 -0.38 3.74 -23.09
C TYR A 83 0.27 5.02 -23.64
N ASN A 84 0.89 4.96 -24.84
CA ASN A 84 1.57 6.10 -25.48
C ASN A 84 2.63 6.78 -24.58
N LEU A 85 3.38 6.02 -23.80
CA LEU A 85 4.34 6.57 -22.84
C LEU A 85 5.56 7.21 -23.52
N ARG A 86 5.85 6.88 -24.77
CA ARG A 86 6.94 7.49 -25.55
C ARG A 86 6.85 9.02 -25.57
N THR A 87 5.63 9.57 -25.63
CA THR A 87 5.41 11.02 -25.60
C THR A 87 5.85 11.63 -24.26
N LEU A 88 5.73 10.91 -23.15
CA LEU A 88 6.21 11.35 -21.84
C LEU A 88 7.74 11.25 -21.77
N TYR A 89 8.29 10.12 -22.20
CA TYR A 89 9.74 9.88 -22.14
C TYR A 89 10.54 10.86 -23.02
N SER A 90 10.04 11.21 -24.21
CA SER A 90 10.67 12.22 -25.07
C SER A 90 10.72 13.61 -24.41
N ARG A 91 9.88 13.86 -23.42
CA ARG A 91 9.85 15.09 -22.61
C ARG A 91 10.63 14.96 -21.29
N GLY A 92 11.35 13.84 -21.09
CA GLY A 92 12.08 13.56 -19.86
C GLY A 92 11.21 13.15 -18.66
N ILE A 93 9.93 12.88 -18.88
CA ILE A 93 8.99 12.45 -17.82
C ILE A 93 9.10 10.93 -17.68
N THR A 94 9.98 10.49 -16.78
CA THR A 94 10.32 9.07 -16.56
C THR A 94 10.04 8.62 -15.13
N GLY A 95 9.38 9.42 -14.31
CA GLY A 95 9.24 9.19 -12.88
C GLY A 95 10.45 9.66 -12.06
N LYS A 96 11.42 10.37 -12.67
CA LYS A 96 12.60 10.89 -11.95
C LYS A 96 12.18 11.76 -10.76
N GLY A 97 12.75 11.47 -9.60
CA GLY A 97 12.42 12.16 -8.33
C GLY A 97 11.28 11.51 -7.55
N ALA A 98 10.42 10.71 -8.20
CA ALA A 98 9.35 9.98 -7.51
C ALA A 98 9.85 8.67 -6.88
N THR A 99 9.06 8.15 -5.96
CA THR A 99 9.21 6.80 -5.40
C THR A 99 7.91 6.05 -5.61
N ILE A 100 7.98 4.88 -6.24
CA ILE A 100 6.85 3.96 -6.33
C ILE A 100 6.94 3.01 -5.14
N VAL A 101 5.84 2.88 -4.41
CA VAL A 101 5.72 1.95 -3.29
C VAL A 101 4.93 0.74 -3.76
N VAL A 102 5.54 -0.43 -3.67
CA VAL A 102 4.91 -1.74 -3.90
C VAL A 102 4.75 -2.41 -2.54
N ILE A 103 3.57 -2.95 -2.23
CA ILE A 103 3.27 -3.53 -0.92
C ILE A 103 2.75 -4.95 -1.12
N ASP A 104 3.58 -5.94 -0.82
CA ASP A 104 3.28 -7.35 -1.05
C ASP A 104 3.50 -8.22 0.18
N PRO A 105 2.70 -9.28 0.34
CA PRO A 105 2.98 -10.34 1.28
C PRO A 105 4.25 -11.09 0.90
N TYR A 106 5.03 -11.47 1.90
CA TYR A 106 6.23 -12.30 1.82
C TYR A 106 7.37 -11.75 0.95
N GLY A 107 7.08 -11.01 -0.13
CA GLY A 107 8.06 -10.56 -1.09
C GLY A 107 8.62 -11.69 -1.96
N SER A 108 9.72 -11.39 -2.68
CA SER A 108 10.46 -12.37 -3.46
C SER A 108 11.92 -12.48 -2.98
N PRO A 109 12.44 -13.69 -2.69
CA PRO A 109 13.79 -13.88 -2.16
C PRO A 109 14.88 -13.48 -3.16
N THR A 110 14.53 -13.34 -4.42
CA THR A 110 15.47 -13.10 -5.53
C THR A 110 15.23 -11.78 -6.26
N ILE A 111 14.30 -10.94 -5.77
CA ILE A 111 13.82 -9.74 -6.47
C ILE A 111 14.93 -8.83 -7.02
N GLY A 112 15.99 -8.60 -6.25
CA GLY A 112 17.08 -7.74 -6.72
C GLY A 112 17.90 -8.34 -7.86
N ARG A 113 17.98 -9.68 -7.96
CA ARG A 113 18.62 -10.38 -9.08
C ARG A 113 17.67 -10.42 -10.28
N ASP A 114 16.42 -10.72 -10.04
CA ASP A 114 15.40 -10.89 -11.06
C ASP A 114 15.17 -9.57 -11.79
N LEU A 115 15.01 -8.46 -11.07
CA LEU A 115 14.92 -7.12 -11.64
C LEU A 115 16.12 -6.79 -12.56
N ARG A 116 17.37 -7.06 -12.12
CA ARG A 116 18.53 -6.84 -12.98
C ARG A 116 18.54 -7.73 -14.22
N THR A 117 17.95 -8.92 -14.14
CA THR A 117 17.86 -9.84 -15.29
C THR A 117 16.81 -9.35 -16.27
N PHE A 118 15.65 -8.92 -15.75
CA PHE A 118 14.60 -8.29 -16.51
C PHE A 118 15.10 -7.00 -17.21
N ASP A 119 15.74 -6.09 -16.49
CA ASP A 119 16.28 -4.85 -17.05
C ASP A 119 17.19 -5.09 -18.25
N ARG A 120 18.09 -6.09 -18.13
CA ARG A 120 18.97 -6.45 -19.25
C ARG A 120 18.22 -7.08 -20.41
N ALA A 121 17.23 -7.92 -20.14
CA ALA A 121 16.46 -8.61 -21.19
C ALA A 121 15.57 -7.66 -21.98
N GLU A 122 14.98 -6.68 -21.29
CA GLU A 122 14.03 -5.73 -21.84
C GLU A 122 14.66 -4.39 -22.27
N GLY A 123 15.97 -4.22 -22.02
CA GLY A 123 16.69 -2.98 -22.36
C GLY A 123 16.26 -1.78 -21.49
N VAL A 124 15.78 -2.04 -20.29
CA VAL A 124 15.41 -1.01 -19.32
C VAL A 124 16.64 -0.64 -18.48
N PRO A 125 16.93 0.65 -18.21
CA PRO A 125 18.02 1.02 -17.31
C PRO A 125 17.70 0.58 -15.88
N ASN A 126 18.72 0.24 -15.08
CA ASN A 126 18.47 -0.09 -13.66
C ASN A 126 17.78 1.09 -12.94
N PRO A 127 16.88 0.83 -11.97
CA PRO A 127 16.25 1.88 -11.19
C PRO A 127 17.28 2.64 -10.35
N PRO A 128 17.02 3.92 -10.02
CA PRO A 128 17.89 4.69 -9.12
C PRO A 128 18.11 4.02 -7.77
N SER A 129 17.10 3.30 -7.28
CA SER A 129 17.22 2.40 -6.12
C SER A 129 16.07 1.39 -6.08
N LEU A 130 16.35 0.21 -5.55
CA LEU A 130 15.39 -0.74 -5.01
C LEU A 130 15.67 -0.88 -3.52
N ARG A 131 14.71 -0.48 -2.68
CA ARG A 131 14.81 -0.57 -1.23
C ARG A 131 13.69 -1.47 -0.71
N ILE A 132 14.02 -2.36 0.24
CA ILE A 132 13.06 -3.30 0.83
C ILE A 132 12.93 -2.98 2.31
N ILE A 133 11.69 -2.85 2.80
CA ILE A 133 11.37 -2.64 4.21
C ILE A 133 10.30 -3.62 4.70
N ARG A 134 10.27 -3.87 6.02
CA ARG A 134 9.37 -4.81 6.68
C ARG A 134 8.73 -4.18 7.93
N PRO A 135 7.93 -3.11 7.78
CA PRO A 135 7.40 -2.36 8.91
C PRO A 135 6.37 -3.15 9.75
N ALA A 136 5.72 -4.16 9.14
CA ALA A 136 4.76 -5.03 9.82
C ALA A 136 5.42 -6.17 10.62
N GLY A 137 6.75 -6.19 10.70
CA GLY A 137 7.50 -7.20 11.44
C GLY A 137 8.21 -8.21 10.56
N LYS A 138 8.64 -9.31 11.18
CA LYS A 138 9.46 -10.34 10.53
C LYS A 138 8.66 -11.09 9.47
N VAL A 139 9.12 -11.04 8.22
CA VAL A 139 8.63 -11.88 7.13
C VAL A 139 9.17 -13.30 7.32
N PRO A 140 8.33 -14.34 7.22
CA PRO A 140 8.79 -15.73 7.26
C PRO A 140 9.82 -16.04 6.18
N ALA A 141 10.72 -16.98 6.44
CA ALA A 141 11.65 -17.45 5.43
C ALA A 141 10.89 -18.08 4.26
N PHE A 142 11.34 -17.82 3.04
CA PHE A 142 10.72 -18.36 1.84
C PHE A 142 10.73 -19.90 1.86
N ASN A 143 9.57 -20.49 1.60
CA ASN A 143 9.41 -21.94 1.51
C ASN A 143 8.89 -22.29 0.10
N PRO A 144 9.69 -22.93 -0.74
CA PRO A 144 9.31 -23.31 -2.11
C PRO A 144 8.17 -24.34 -2.18
N ASN A 145 7.87 -25.03 -1.07
CA ASN A 145 6.76 -25.97 -0.97
C ASN A 145 5.45 -25.29 -0.52
N ASN A 146 5.49 -24.00 -0.21
CA ASN A 146 4.30 -23.23 0.12
C ASN A 146 3.81 -22.47 -1.12
N ALA A 147 2.75 -23.00 -1.75
CA ALA A 147 2.19 -22.43 -2.99
C ALA A 147 1.80 -20.95 -2.85
N ASN A 148 1.37 -20.51 -1.67
CA ASN A 148 1.03 -19.11 -1.41
C ASN A 148 2.29 -18.21 -1.45
N MET A 149 3.38 -18.63 -0.81
CA MET A 149 4.65 -17.89 -0.87
C MET A 149 5.25 -17.88 -2.28
N VAL A 150 5.12 -18.99 -3.02
CA VAL A 150 5.59 -19.06 -4.42
C VAL A 150 4.78 -18.13 -5.30
N GLY A 151 3.46 -18.11 -5.15
CA GLY A 151 2.58 -17.20 -5.88
C GLY A 151 2.92 -15.73 -5.58
N TRP A 152 3.09 -15.37 -4.31
CA TRP A 152 3.47 -14.01 -3.93
C TRP A 152 4.87 -13.61 -4.40
N ALA A 153 5.82 -14.53 -4.43
CA ALA A 153 7.14 -14.23 -4.99
C ALA A 153 7.06 -13.88 -6.48
N SER A 154 6.18 -14.56 -7.23
CA SER A 154 5.92 -14.27 -8.64
C SER A 154 5.21 -12.93 -8.82
N GLU A 155 4.19 -12.66 -8.01
CA GLU A 155 3.45 -11.37 -8.01
C GLU A 155 4.38 -10.20 -7.72
N THR A 156 5.15 -10.28 -6.62
CA THR A 156 6.13 -9.25 -6.25
C THR A 156 7.13 -8.97 -7.37
N THR A 157 7.57 -10.02 -8.06
CA THR A 157 8.51 -9.87 -9.18
C THR A 157 7.84 -9.11 -10.33
N LEU A 158 6.61 -9.49 -10.71
CA LEU A 158 5.83 -8.80 -11.73
C LEU A 158 5.61 -7.33 -11.38
N ASP A 159 5.15 -7.05 -10.16
CA ASP A 159 4.80 -5.71 -9.72
C ASP A 159 5.99 -4.77 -9.74
N VAL A 160 7.13 -5.22 -9.22
CA VAL A 160 8.37 -4.44 -9.19
C VAL A 160 8.92 -4.20 -10.59
N GLU A 161 8.98 -5.25 -11.44
CA GLU A 161 9.54 -5.18 -12.78
C GLU A 161 8.72 -4.26 -13.68
N TYR A 162 7.38 -4.39 -13.67
CA TYR A 162 6.52 -3.58 -14.52
C TYR A 162 6.34 -2.15 -14.00
N ALA A 163 6.28 -1.94 -12.68
CA ALA A 163 6.31 -0.58 -12.13
C ALA A 163 7.59 0.15 -12.55
N HIS A 164 8.74 -0.54 -12.49
CA HIS A 164 10.02 0.00 -12.95
C HIS A 164 10.03 0.25 -14.47
N ALA A 165 9.58 -0.69 -15.28
CA ALA A 165 9.55 -0.55 -16.73
C ALA A 165 8.69 0.63 -17.22
N ILE A 166 7.62 0.95 -16.48
CA ILE A 166 6.72 2.07 -16.79
C ILE A 166 7.29 3.41 -16.29
N ALA A 167 8.01 3.44 -15.20
CA ALA A 167 8.60 4.65 -14.64
C ALA A 167 10.09 4.45 -14.33
N PRO A 168 10.94 4.30 -15.37
CA PRO A 168 12.33 3.85 -15.20
C PRO A 168 13.22 4.81 -14.42
N GLY A 169 12.81 6.06 -14.25
CA GLY A 169 13.50 7.06 -13.44
C GLY A 169 13.06 7.14 -11.98
N ALA A 170 12.00 6.40 -11.60
CA ALA A 170 11.51 6.36 -10.22
C ALA A 170 12.35 5.43 -9.34
N ARG A 171 12.42 5.74 -8.05
CA ARG A 171 12.89 4.81 -7.02
C ARG A 171 11.79 3.80 -6.73
N ILE A 172 12.17 2.58 -6.38
CA ILE A 172 11.24 1.53 -5.95
C ILE A 172 11.44 1.28 -4.45
N LEU A 173 10.34 1.34 -3.70
CA LEU A 173 10.25 0.94 -2.31
C LEU A 173 9.33 -0.28 -2.22
N LEU A 174 9.91 -1.46 -2.00
CA LEU A 174 9.16 -2.68 -1.74
C LEU A 174 8.91 -2.81 -0.24
N VAL A 175 7.65 -2.89 0.14
CA VAL A 175 7.18 -3.13 1.50
C VAL A 175 6.71 -4.57 1.59
N GLU A 176 7.47 -5.41 2.28
CA GLU A 176 7.12 -6.80 2.48
C GLU A 176 6.36 -6.98 3.80
N THR A 177 5.24 -7.72 3.76
CA THR A 177 4.43 -8.03 4.94
C THR A 177 4.52 -9.52 5.31
N PRO A 178 4.30 -9.90 6.59
CA PRO A 178 4.36 -11.30 7.03
C PRO A 178 3.33 -12.23 6.38
N GLY A 179 2.33 -11.68 5.70
CA GLY A 179 1.27 -12.43 5.02
C GLY A 179 0.20 -11.52 4.43
N GLY A 180 -0.75 -12.11 3.69
CA GLY A 180 -1.84 -11.41 3.01
C GLY A 180 -3.01 -10.97 3.92
N GLY A 181 -2.75 -10.70 5.18
CA GLY A 181 -3.76 -10.25 6.15
C GLY A 181 -4.06 -8.75 6.08
N PRO A 182 -4.86 -8.21 7.00
CA PRO A 182 -5.32 -6.82 7.00
C PRO A 182 -4.20 -5.77 7.09
N TRP A 183 -2.98 -6.16 7.40
CA TRP A 183 -1.79 -5.32 7.44
C TRP A 183 -1.50 -4.61 6.11
N LEU A 184 -1.90 -5.24 4.97
CA LEU A 184 -1.73 -4.64 3.65
C LEU A 184 -2.45 -3.30 3.53
N PHE A 185 -3.68 -3.21 4.06
CA PHE A 185 -4.49 -1.99 4.02
C PHE A 185 -4.01 -0.93 4.99
N ILE A 186 -3.53 -1.34 6.17
CA ILE A 186 -3.02 -0.41 7.19
C ILE A 186 -1.74 0.25 6.70
N LEU A 187 -0.84 -0.52 6.08
CA LEU A 187 0.43 -0.01 5.58
C LEU A 187 0.28 0.81 4.30
N ALA A 188 -0.71 0.51 3.45
CA ALA A 188 -1.02 1.37 2.29
C ALA A 188 -1.41 2.79 2.71
N GLY A 189 -2.10 2.95 3.87
CA GLY A 189 -2.43 4.26 4.45
C GLY A 189 -1.26 4.97 5.13
N THR A 190 -0.25 4.24 5.61
CA THR A 190 0.86 4.80 6.38
C THR A 190 2.18 4.88 5.59
N ALA A 191 2.38 4.05 4.58
CA ALA A 191 3.59 4.03 3.76
C ALA A 191 3.70 5.25 2.82
N GLY A 192 2.61 5.98 2.62
CA GLY A 192 2.61 7.20 1.81
C GLY A 192 3.51 8.31 2.33
N CYS A 193 3.92 8.24 3.60
CA CYS A 193 4.74 9.29 4.24
C CYS A 193 5.71 8.72 5.28
N ALA A 194 6.47 7.67 4.97
CA ALA A 194 7.71 7.47 5.71
C ALA A 194 8.62 8.69 5.44
N PRO A 195 9.39 9.18 6.43
CA PRO A 195 10.18 10.39 6.29
C PRO A 195 11.33 10.17 5.31
N ASP A 196 11.00 10.23 4.03
CA ASP A 196 11.94 10.38 2.94
C ASP A 196 11.89 11.87 2.57
N PRO A 197 13.03 12.62 2.56
CA PRO A 197 13.05 14.04 2.24
C PRO A 197 12.54 14.36 0.81
N GLY A 198 12.05 13.38 0.07
CA GLY A 198 11.39 13.53 -1.22
C GLY A 198 9.86 13.35 -1.22
N CYS A 199 9.22 13.06 -0.08
CA CYS A 199 7.75 13.13 0.08
C CYS A 199 7.37 14.54 0.52
N GLY A 200 7.54 15.52 -0.33
CA GLY A 200 7.00 16.87 -0.16
C GLY A 200 5.62 16.97 -0.80
N ALA A 201 4.72 17.62 -0.09
CA ALA A 201 3.35 17.97 -0.48
C ALA A 201 3.26 18.63 -1.84
#